data_9efa3b54b3400f1ee125b66f983510a8
#
_entry.id   9efa3b54b3400f1ee125b66f983510a8
#
_cell.length_a   1.000
_cell.length_b   1.000
_cell.length_c   1.000
_cell.angle_alpha   90.00
_cell.angle_beta   90.00
_cell.angle_gamma   90.00
#
_symmetry.space_group_name_H-M   'P 1'
#
loop_
_entity.id
_entity.type
_entity.pdbx_description
1 polymer ?
#
loop_
_entity_poly.entity_id
_entity_poly.type
_entity_poly.pdbx_seq_one_letter_code
_entity_poly.pdbx_strand_id
1 'polypeptide(L)'
;RCLAGPAACTIGGPEWIGVGSAFIEAAERLREDISLAIEPPRRVALLNRTMTRWASVASENAGRERGTLAWYIGARQPLSGQTLEDLKAYRGVVNRTTSEMIAFSNLPDTDSRIMLAVQTMQASFPGEFEQLRHQVYAAAGSGNYPVDAGQWVDDSTRAIDTVYAVSTVISQ
;
A
#
# COMPACT_ATOMS: atom_id res chain seq x y z
N ARG A 1 6.55 22.96 9.35
CA ARG A 1 7.97 23.19 9.74
C ARG A 1 8.95 22.52 8.78
N CYS A 2 8.62 21.38 8.17
CA CYS A 2 9.49 20.72 7.16
C CYS A 2 9.56 21.44 5.81
N LEU A 3 8.68 22.40 5.53
CA LEU A 3 8.68 23.19 4.30
C LEU A 3 9.88 24.15 4.17
N ALA A 4 10.59 24.40 5.26
CA ALA A 4 11.77 25.28 5.29
C ALA A 4 13.10 24.57 4.92
N GLY A 5 13.04 23.29 4.52
CA GLY A 5 14.19 22.47 4.12
C GLY A 5 14.50 21.31 5.08
N PRO A 6 15.30 20.34 4.66
CA PRO A 6 15.55 19.10 5.43
C PRO A 6 16.19 19.35 6.80
N ALA A 7 17.01 20.39 6.95
CA ALA A 7 17.67 20.74 8.21
C ALA A 7 16.68 21.29 9.28
N ALA A 8 15.48 21.70 8.88
CA ALA A 8 14.43 22.21 9.78
C ALA A 8 13.38 21.16 10.15
N CYS A 9 13.48 19.97 9.61
CA CYS A 9 12.56 18.88 9.88
C CYS A 9 12.98 18.16 11.18
N THR A 10 12.20 18.38 12.24
CA THR A 10 12.45 17.76 13.57
C THR A 10 11.62 16.49 13.79
N ILE A 11 10.85 16.06 12.77
CA ILE A 11 9.99 14.88 12.87
C ILE A 11 10.79 13.65 12.47
N GLY A 12 10.86 12.66 13.35
CA GLY A 12 11.50 11.36 13.06
C GLY A 12 10.73 10.54 12.03
N GLY A 13 11.41 9.58 11.39
CA GLY A 13 10.79 8.74 10.36
C GLY A 13 9.49 8.07 10.81
N PRO A 14 9.41 7.39 11.98
CA PRO A 14 8.18 6.79 12.48
C PRO A 14 7.06 7.80 12.74
N GLU A 15 7.39 8.98 13.26
CA GLU A 15 6.41 10.05 13.51
C GLU A 15 5.86 10.62 12.19
N TRP A 16 6.71 10.76 11.17
CA TRP A 16 6.29 11.19 9.84
C TRP A 16 5.30 10.20 9.21
N ILE A 17 5.58 8.90 9.32
CA ILE A 17 4.70 7.83 8.86
C ILE A 17 3.34 7.94 9.59
N GLY A 18 3.34 8.13 10.91
CA GLY A 18 2.12 8.28 11.70
C GLY A 18 1.26 9.47 11.25
N VAL A 19 1.87 10.62 10.99
CA VAL A 19 1.17 11.82 10.49
C VAL A 19 0.59 11.57 9.09
N GLY A 20 1.36 10.93 8.20
CA GLY A 20 0.92 10.57 6.85
C GLY A 20 -0.29 9.62 6.89
N SER A 21 -0.23 8.59 7.72
CA SER A 21 -1.31 7.63 7.90
C SER A 21 -2.58 8.29 8.43
N ALA A 22 -2.47 9.17 9.43
CA ALA A 22 -3.63 9.90 9.96
C ALA A 22 -4.29 10.80 8.91
N PHE A 23 -3.48 11.43 8.04
CA PHE A 23 -4.01 12.23 6.92
C PHE A 23 -4.76 11.36 5.91
N ILE A 24 -4.20 10.21 5.54
CA ILE A 24 -4.84 9.25 4.62
C ILE A 24 -6.16 8.77 5.19
N GLU A 25 -6.19 8.37 6.47
CA GLU A 25 -7.43 7.95 7.14
C GLU A 25 -8.52 9.05 7.15
N ALA A 26 -8.14 10.30 7.37
CA ALA A 26 -9.08 11.43 7.33
C ALA A 26 -9.62 11.67 5.91
N ALA A 27 -8.77 11.59 4.89
CA ALA A 27 -9.19 11.71 3.49
C ALA A 27 -10.13 10.57 3.07
N GLU A 28 -9.89 9.35 3.55
CA GLU A 28 -10.75 8.20 3.31
C GLU A 28 -12.15 8.39 3.90
N ARG A 29 -12.25 8.84 5.15
CA ARG A 29 -13.55 9.12 5.79
C ARG A 29 -14.33 10.17 5.00
N LEU A 30 -13.66 11.26 4.58
CA LEU A 30 -14.30 12.29 3.77
C LEU A 30 -14.83 11.74 2.44
N ARG A 31 -14.04 10.88 1.78
CA ARG A 31 -14.45 10.25 0.53
C ARG A 31 -15.65 9.30 0.73
N GLU A 32 -15.68 8.55 1.83
CA GLU A 32 -16.82 7.70 2.19
C GLU A 32 -18.09 8.52 2.39
N ASP A 33 -18.02 9.64 3.10
CA ASP A 33 -19.16 10.52 3.36
C ASP A 33 -19.71 11.16 2.07
N ILE A 34 -18.83 11.57 1.15
CA ILE A 34 -19.24 12.14 -0.15
C ILE A 34 -19.89 11.08 -1.05
N SER A 35 -19.38 9.85 -1.04
CA SER A 35 -19.88 8.75 -1.88
C SER A 35 -21.29 8.31 -1.49
N LEU A 36 -21.75 8.58 -0.26
CA LEU A 36 -23.12 8.29 0.19
C LEU A 36 -24.18 9.19 -0.44
N ALA A 37 -23.77 10.30 -1.03
CA ALA A 37 -24.70 11.30 -1.60
C ALA A 37 -25.13 10.99 -3.05
N ILE A 38 -24.52 10.01 -3.73
CA ILE A 38 -24.83 9.65 -5.13
C ILE A 38 -25.33 8.20 -5.13
N GLU A 39 -26.62 7.96 -5.39
CA GLU A 39 -27.23 6.62 -5.38
C GLU A 39 -27.08 5.83 -6.70
N PRO A 40 -26.06 4.97 -6.87
CA PRO A 40 -26.13 3.84 -7.78
C PRO A 40 -27.01 2.72 -7.17
N PRO A 41 -27.43 1.69 -7.95
CA PRO A 41 -28.12 0.54 -7.38
C PRO A 41 -27.37 0.02 -6.15
N ARG A 42 -28.05 -0.11 -5.01
CA ARG A 42 -27.44 -0.40 -3.69
C ARG A 42 -26.38 -1.50 -3.70
N ARG A 43 -26.56 -2.53 -4.54
CA ARG A 43 -25.61 -3.63 -4.70
C ARG A 43 -24.29 -3.17 -5.32
N VAL A 44 -24.34 -2.41 -6.40
CA VAL A 44 -23.16 -1.89 -7.11
C VAL A 44 -22.41 -0.90 -6.22
N ALA A 45 -23.13 -0.02 -5.55
CA ALA A 45 -22.51 0.92 -4.59
C ALA A 45 -21.77 0.20 -3.47
N LEU A 46 -22.38 -0.83 -2.88
CA LEU A 46 -21.75 -1.62 -1.82
C LEU A 46 -20.50 -2.34 -2.32
N LEU A 47 -20.58 -2.93 -3.51
CA LEU A 47 -19.46 -3.65 -4.14
C LEU A 47 -18.29 -2.69 -4.42
N ASN A 48 -18.58 -1.56 -5.04
CA ASN A 48 -17.57 -0.53 -5.35
C ASN A 48 -16.91 -0.01 -4.06
N ARG A 49 -17.70 0.30 -3.04
CA ARG A 49 -17.20 0.76 -1.74
C ARG A 49 -16.28 -0.28 -1.08
N THR A 50 -16.66 -1.54 -1.12
CA THR A 50 -15.87 -2.63 -0.53
C THR A 50 -14.52 -2.78 -1.22
N MET A 51 -14.50 -2.83 -2.55
CA MET A 51 -13.26 -2.93 -3.34
C MET A 51 -12.35 -1.72 -3.13
N THR A 52 -12.93 -0.52 -3.17
CA THR A 52 -12.19 0.73 -2.90
C THR A 52 -11.55 0.72 -1.51
N ARG A 53 -12.28 0.27 -0.50
CA ARG A 53 -11.76 0.15 0.86
C ARG A 53 -10.61 -0.86 0.95
N TRP A 54 -10.72 -2.02 0.30
CA TRP A 54 -9.62 -3.00 0.29
C TRP A 54 -8.38 -2.46 -0.41
N ALA A 55 -8.54 -1.78 -1.55
CA ALA A 55 -7.42 -1.14 -2.24
C ALA A 55 -6.73 -0.09 -1.37
N SER A 56 -7.50 0.72 -0.66
CA SER A 56 -6.99 1.74 0.26
C SER A 56 -6.22 1.12 1.43
N VAL A 57 -6.81 0.13 2.11
CA VAL A 57 -6.16 -0.56 3.22
C VAL A 57 -4.88 -1.27 2.78
N ALA A 58 -4.88 -1.90 1.59
CA ALA A 58 -3.69 -2.52 1.03
C ALA A 58 -2.58 -1.49 0.76
N SER A 59 -2.93 -0.38 0.09
CA SER A 59 -1.97 0.68 -0.28
C SER A 59 -1.37 1.35 0.96
N GLU A 60 -2.17 1.62 1.98
CA GLU A 60 -1.71 2.23 3.23
C GLU A 60 -0.69 1.33 3.94
N ASN A 61 -1.01 0.05 4.12
CA ASN A 61 -0.10 -0.88 4.80
C ASN A 61 1.16 -1.17 3.97
N ALA A 62 1.05 -1.25 2.65
CA ALA A 62 2.21 -1.33 1.76
C ALA A 62 3.07 -0.05 1.81
N GLY A 63 2.44 1.12 1.92
CA GLY A 63 3.12 2.41 2.12
C GLY A 63 3.89 2.48 3.43
N ARG A 64 3.32 1.96 4.52
CA ARG A 64 4.01 1.83 5.81
C ARG A 64 5.23 0.90 5.72
N GLU A 65 5.09 -0.26 5.09
CA GLU A 65 6.19 -1.18 4.81
C GLU A 65 7.28 -0.48 4.00
N ARG A 66 6.91 0.19 2.88
CA ARG A 66 7.82 0.95 2.03
C ARG A 66 8.63 1.97 2.82
N GLY A 67 7.95 2.85 3.58
CA GLY A 67 8.60 3.92 4.33
C GLY A 67 9.52 3.40 5.43
N THR A 68 9.08 2.37 6.15
CA THR A 68 9.89 1.73 7.20
C THR A 68 11.17 1.12 6.61
N LEU A 69 11.04 0.31 5.56
CA LEU A 69 12.21 -0.33 4.93
C LEU A 69 13.11 0.68 4.25
N ALA A 70 12.59 1.73 3.59
CA ALA A 70 13.41 2.78 2.99
C ALA A 70 14.35 3.43 4.00
N TRP A 71 13.87 3.66 5.23
CA TRP A 71 14.69 4.22 6.29
C TRP A 71 15.83 3.27 6.70
N TYR A 72 15.52 1.98 6.94
CA TYR A 72 16.52 0.98 7.34
C TYR A 72 17.54 0.70 6.24
N ILE A 73 17.09 0.63 4.98
CA ILE A 73 17.95 0.46 3.80
C ILE A 73 18.90 1.67 3.66
N GLY A 74 18.37 2.89 3.76
CA GLY A 74 19.16 4.11 3.67
C GLY A 74 20.21 4.24 4.78
N ALA A 75 19.86 3.82 6.00
CA ALA A 75 20.75 3.81 7.14
C ALA A 75 21.71 2.59 7.17
N ARG A 76 21.51 1.61 6.29
CA ARG A 76 22.21 0.31 6.28
C ARG A 76 22.20 -0.38 7.65
N GLN A 77 21.07 -0.32 8.33
CA GLN A 77 20.90 -0.90 9.66
C GLN A 77 20.09 -2.20 9.61
N PRO A 78 20.44 -3.17 10.47
CA PRO A 78 19.60 -4.36 10.62
C PRO A 78 18.25 -3.99 11.24
N LEU A 79 17.19 -4.71 10.84
CA LEU A 79 15.87 -4.56 11.45
C LEU A 79 15.87 -5.08 12.88
N SER A 80 15.23 -4.33 13.78
CA SER A 80 14.94 -4.85 15.12
C SER A 80 13.86 -5.93 15.07
N GLY A 81 13.83 -6.80 16.08
CA GLY A 81 12.78 -7.81 16.19
C GLY A 81 11.37 -7.22 16.18
N GLN A 82 11.16 -6.11 16.90
CA GLN A 82 9.86 -5.42 16.92
C GLN A 82 9.49 -4.87 15.54
N THR A 83 10.41 -4.20 14.86
CA THR A 83 10.18 -3.68 13.50
C THR A 83 9.81 -4.80 12.54
N LEU A 84 10.46 -5.96 12.65
CA LEU A 84 10.16 -7.11 11.80
C LEU A 84 8.74 -7.64 12.05
N GLU A 85 8.28 -7.67 13.29
CA GLU A 85 6.90 -8.07 13.62
C GLU A 85 5.88 -7.06 13.10
N ASP A 86 6.15 -5.75 13.21
CA ASP A 86 5.29 -4.70 12.66
C ASP A 86 5.17 -4.83 11.13
N LEU A 87 6.29 -5.06 10.44
CA LEU A 87 6.31 -5.29 9.00
C LEU A 87 5.54 -6.53 8.58
N LYS A 88 5.64 -7.63 9.34
CA LYS A 88 4.84 -8.84 9.12
C LYS A 88 3.34 -8.56 9.28
N ALA A 89 2.97 -7.75 10.27
CA ALA A 89 1.57 -7.36 10.48
C ALA A 89 1.04 -6.55 9.30
N TYR A 90 1.78 -5.54 8.81
CA TYR A 90 1.41 -4.79 7.61
C TYR A 90 1.24 -5.72 6.40
N ARG A 91 2.19 -6.62 6.20
CA ARG A 91 2.13 -7.58 5.08
C ARG A 91 0.94 -8.54 5.19
N GLY A 92 0.60 -8.98 6.38
CA GLY A 92 -0.59 -9.81 6.62
C GLY A 92 -1.88 -9.11 6.17
N VAL A 93 -2.01 -7.82 6.46
CA VAL A 93 -3.15 -7.00 6.01
C VAL A 93 -3.14 -6.86 4.49
N VAL A 94 -2.01 -6.54 3.89
CA VAL A 94 -1.86 -6.43 2.43
C VAL A 94 -2.26 -7.71 1.73
N ASN A 95 -1.70 -8.84 2.15
CA ASN A 95 -1.99 -10.15 1.54
C ASN A 95 -3.48 -10.49 1.62
N ARG A 96 -4.11 -10.25 2.77
CA ARG A 96 -5.53 -10.49 2.94
C ARG A 96 -6.37 -9.63 2.01
N THR A 97 -6.15 -8.32 1.99
CA THR A 97 -6.97 -7.41 1.20
C THR A 97 -6.78 -7.58 -0.30
N THR A 98 -5.56 -7.88 -0.78
CA THR A 98 -5.31 -8.21 -2.19
C THR A 98 -5.97 -9.54 -2.58
N SER A 99 -5.94 -10.55 -1.72
CA SER A 99 -6.63 -11.82 -1.96
C SER A 99 -8.14 -11.64 -2.05
N GLU A 100 -8.73 -10.81 -1.21
CA GLU A 100 -10.17 -10.47 -1.27
C GLU A 100 -10.52 -9.75 -2.59
N MET A 101 -9.69 -8.81 -3.04
CA MET A 101 -9.88 -8.13 -4.33
C MET A 101 -9.82 -9.12 -5.51
N ILE A 102 -8.87 -10.05 -5.49
CA ILE A 102 -8.74 -11.09 -6.52
C ILE A 102 -9.96 -12.00 -6.51
N ALA A 103 -10.38 -12.50 -5.34
CA ALA A 103 -11.57 -13.34 -5.22
C ALA A 103 -12.82 -12.64 -5.73
N PHE A 104 -12.96 -11.35 -5.41
CA PHE A 104 -14.09 -10.53 -5.82
C PHE A 104 -14.12 -10.29 -7.33
N SER A 105 -12.96 -10.05 -7.95
CA SER A 105 -12.88 -9.83 -9.41
C SER A 105 -13.28 -11.05 -10.25
N ASN A 106 -13.29 -12.24 -9.63
CA ASN A 106 -13.70 -13.49 -10.27
C ASN A 106 -15.22 -13.78 -10.15
N LEU A 107 -15.99 -12.87 -9.52
CA LEU A 107 -17.44 -13.05 -9.43
C LEU A 107 -18.10 -12.87 -10.81
N PRO A 108 -19.18 -13.61 -11.09
CA PRO A 108 -19.98 -13.39 -12.30
C PRO A 108 -20.43 -11.92 -12.39
N ASP A 109 -20.46 -11.39 -13.60
CA ASP A 109 -20.89 -10.02 -13.90
C ASP A 109 -19.95 -8.89 -13.39
N THR A 110 -18.71 -9.22 -12.98
CA THR A 110 -17.71 -8.20 -12.69
C THR A 110 -17.31 -7.45 -13.98
N ASP A 111 -17.26 -6.12 -13.90
CA ASP A 111 -16.84 -5.29 -15.04
C ASP A 111 -15.42 -5.69 -15.50
N SER A 112 -15.27 -5.87 -16.81
CA SER A 112 -14.00 -6.31 -17.42
C SER A 112 -12.83 -5.37 -17.13
N ARG A 113 -13.10 -4.07 -16.93
CA ARG A 113 -12.07 -3.07 -16.56
C ARG A 113 -11.55 -3.34 -15.15
N ILE A 114 -12.44 -3.71 -14.22
CA ILE A 114 -12.07 -4.08 -12.85
C ILE A 114 -11.25 -5.37 -12.88
N MET A 115 -11.68 -6.37 -13.64
CA MET A 115 -10.94 -7.63 -13.80
C MET A 115 -9.53 -7.37 -14.33
N LEU A 116 -9.36 -6.55 -15.36
CA LEU A 116 -8.07 -6.22 -15.93
C LEU A 116 -7.16 -5.47 -14.94
N ALA A 117 -7.72 -4.51 -14.20
CA ALA A 117 -6.97 -3.77 -13.19
C ALA A 117 -6.48 -4.70 -12.06
N VAL A 118 -7.31 -5.63 -11.59
CA VAL A 118 -6.94 -6.62 -10.58
C VAL A 118 -5.90 -7.61 -11.10
N GLN A 119 -6.00 -8.06 -12.35
CA GLN A 119 -4.98 -8.91 -12.97
C GLN A 119 -3.63 -8.20 -13.08
N THR A 120 -3.61 -6.93 -13.47
CA THR A 120 -2.40 -6.11 -13.51
C THR A 120 -1.78 -5.95 -12.12
N MET A 121 -2.61 -5.66 -11.12
CA MET A 121 -2.19 -5.61 -9.72
C MET A 121 -1.58 -6.96 -9.28
N GLN A 122 -2.23 -8.07 -9.61
CA GLN A 122 -1.77 -9.42 -9.23
C GLN A 122 -0.42 -9.77 -9.86
N ALA A 123 -0.19 -9.41 -11.11
CA ALA A 123 1.08 -9.66 -11.78
C ALA A 123 2.22 -8.83 -11.18
N SER A 124 1.97 -7.58 -10.87
CA SER A 124 2.99 -6.64 -10.37
C SER A 124 3.23 -6.80 -8.87
N PHE A 125 2.19 -6.63 -8.04
CA PHE A 125 2.34 -6.46 -6.61
C PHE A 125 2.68 -7.75 -5.86
N PRO A 126 1.86 -8.83 -5.89
CA PRO A 126 2.26 -10.13 -5.34
C PRO A 126 3.13 -10.97 -6.31
N GLY A 127 3.41 -10.48 -7.52
CA GLY A 127 4.22 -11.14 -8.53
C GLY A 127 5.67 -10.65 -8.55
N GLU A 128 5.97 -9.72 -9.45
CA GLU A 128 7.34 -9.26 -9.71
C GLU A 128 8.01 -8.59 -8.50
N PHE A 129 7.27 -7.70 -7.82
CA PHE A 129 7.80 -6.98 -6.65
C PHE A 129 8.11 -7.92 -5.46
N GLU A 130 7.43 -9.05 -5.35
CA GLU A 130 7.63 -9.99 -4.24
C GLU A 130 9.05 -10.57 -4.21
N GLN A 131 9.70 -10.76 -5.35
CA GLN A 131 11.09 -11.25 -5.43
C GLN A 131 12.06 -10.25 -4.80
N LEU A 132 11.95 -8.98 -5.15
CA LEU A 132 12.78 -7.92 -4.55
C LEU A 132 12.53 -7.84 -3.04
N ARG A 133 11.27 -7.88 -2.64
CA ARG A 133 10.88 -7.85 -1.24
C ARG A 133 11.52 -9.01 -0.45
N HIS A 134 11.47 -10.22 -0.96
CA HIS A 134 12.12 -11.38 -0.34
C HIS A 134 13.62 -11.18 -0.15
N GLN A 135 14.32 -10.62 -1.14
CA GLN A 135 15.76 -10.35 -1.03
C GLN A 135 16.06 -9.31 0.06
N VAL A 136 15.24 -8.25 0.15
CA VAL A 136 15.37 -7.23 1.19
C VAL A 136 15.16 -7.82 2.59
N TYR A 137 14.12 -8.66 2.76
CA TYR A 137 13.88 -9.33 4.04
C TYR A 137 14.96 -10.37 4.40
N ALA A 138 15.53 -11.05 3.45
CA ALA A 138 16.65 -11.97 3.69
C ALA A 138 17.89 -11.23 4.23
N ALA A 139 18.09 -9.97 3.82
CA ALA A 139 19.17 -9.12 4.30
C ALA A 139 18.88 -8.38 5.61
N ALA A 140 17.65 -8.48 6.14
CA ALA A 140 17.17 -7.69 7.27
C ALA A 140 18.03 -7.84 8.54
N GLY A 141 18.55 -9.04 8.82
CA GLY A 141 19.39 -9.30 10.00
C GLY A 141 20.81 -8.74 9.90
N SER A 142 21.32 -8.49 8.70
CA SER A 142 22.68 -7.99 8.46
C SER A 142 22.76 -6.50 8.16
N GLY A 143 21.68 -5.89 7.68
CA GLY A 143 21.68 -4.54 7.12
C GLY A 143 22.35 -4.40 5.75
N ASN A 144 22.79 -5.52 5.13
CA ASN A 144 23.44 -5.53 3.82
C ASN A 144 22.38 -5.70 2.71
N TYR A 145 21.54 -4.70 2.55
CA TYR A 145 20.44 -4.74 1.58
C TYR A 145 20.95 -4.76 0.14
N PRO A 146 20.27 -5.52 -0.76
CA PRO A 146 20.69 -5.68 -2.15
C PRO A 146 20.39 -4.44 -3.02
N VAL A 147 19.62 -3.50 -2.52
CA VAL A 147 19.21 -2.27 -3.20
C VAL A 147 19.44 -1.06 -2.31
N ASP A 148 19.50 0.13 -2.91
CA ASP A 148 19.47 1.39 -2.16
C ASP A 148 18.03 1.82 -1.84
N ALA A 149 17.89 2.84 -0.98
CA ALA A 149 16.58 3.32 -0.55
C ALA A 149 15.77 3.93 -1.70
N GLY A 150 16.41 4.57 -2.68
CA GLY A 150 15.76 5.15 -3.85
C GLY A 150 15.14 4.05 -4.72
N GLN A 151 15.93 3.05 -5.08
CA GLN A 151 15.45 1.91 -5.85
C GLN A 151 14.30 1.18 -5.13
N TRP A 152 14.43 0.95 -3.82
CA TRP A 152 13.35 0.35 -3.03
C TRP A 152 12.05 1.17 -3.10
N VAL A 153 12.15 2.50 -2.93
CA VAL A 153 10.98 3.38 -2.99
C VAL A 153 10.35 3.36 -4.39
N ASP A 154 11.15 3.44 -5.44
CA ASP A 154 10.65 3.46 -6.81
C ASP A 154 9.95 2.16 -7.19
N ASP A 155 10.55 1.01 -6.89
CA ASP A 155 10.00 -0.30 -7.20
C ASP A 155 8.71 -0.58 -6.39
N SER A 156 8.72 -0.28 -5.09
CA SER A 156 7.55 -0.44 -4.25
C SER A 156 6.42 0.53 -4.61
N THR A 157 6.74 1.76 -5.03
CA THR A 157 5.73 2.73 -5.48
C THR A 157 5.05 2.24 -6.74
N ARG A 158 5.81 1.78 -7.76
CA ARG A 158 5.21 1.20 -8.98
C ARG A 158 4.26 0.04 -8.67
N ALA A 159 4.65 -0.82 -7.74
CA ALA A 159 3.80 -1.93 -7.33
C ALA A 159 2.52 -1.44 -6.60
N ILE A 160 2.64 -0.49 -5.67
CA ILE A 160 1.50 0.11 -4.94
C ILE A 160 0.56 0.85 -5.90
N ASP A 161 1.07 1.51 -6.92
CA ASP A 161 0.27 2.24 -7.92
C ASP A 161 -0.69 1.30 -8.66
N THR A 162 -0.33 0.03 -8.86
CA THR A 162 -1.26 -0.96 -9.43
C THR A 162 -2.46 -1.25 -8.52
N VAL A 163 -2.27 -1.17 -7.21
CA VAL A 163 -3.37 -1.30 -6.23
C VAL A 163 -4.28 -0.07 -6.29
N TYR A 164 -3.71 1.14 -6.38
CA TYR A 164 -4.49 2.36 -6.55
C TYR A 164 -5.27 2.38 -7.87
N ALA A 165 -4.70 1.83 -8.96
CA ALA A 165 -5.39 1.75 -10.25
C ALA A 165 -6.71 0.97 -10.16
N VAL A 166 -6.81 -0.06 -9.31
CA VAL A 166 -8.07 -0.76 -9.06
C VAL A 166 -9.12 0.19 -8.51
N SER A 167 -8.78 1.00 -7.51
CA SER A 167 -9.68 2.01 -6.92
C SER A 167 -10.12 3.06 -7.94
N THR A 168 -9.21 3.49 -8.81
CA THR A 168 -9.49 4.49 -9.86
C THR A 168 -10.50 3.99 -10.87
N VAL A 169 -10.36 2.74 -11.33
CA VAL A 169 -11.29 2.12 -12.30
C VAL A 169 -12.69 1.97 -11.71
N ILE A 170 -12.79 1.65 -10.43
CA ILE A 170 -14.08 1.50 -9.72
C ILE A 170 -14.83 2.83 -9.60
N SER A 171 -14.09 3.94 -9.57
CA SER A 171 -14.65 5.29 -9.38
C SER A 171 -15.13 5.94 -10.69
N GLN A 172 -14.95 5.29 -11.85
CA GLN A 172 -15.39 5.73 -13.19
C GLN A 172 -16.71 5.11 -13.61
#